data_f89b4117ba71629fc635dd1e71893ca9
#
_entry.id   f89b4117ba71629fc635dd1e71893ca9
#
_cell.length_a   1.000
_cell.length_b   1.000
_cell.length_c   1.000
_cell.angle_alpha   90.00
_cell.angle_beta   90.00
_cell.angle_gamma   90.00
#
_symmetry.space_group_name_H-M   'P 1'
#
loop_
_entity.id
_entity.type
_entity.pdbx_description
1 polymer ?
#
loop_
_entity_poly.entity_id
_entity_poly.type
_entity_poly.pdbx_seq_one_letter_code
_entity_poly.pdbx_strand_id
1 'polypeptide(L)'
;MEPWDGPAAIAGTDNEWVIAANDRNGLRPLRYAITKDKLLFAGSETGMIELNEKRILSKGRLGPGEIIGVRIEKGKVFTNKQIKDYLAKEYKHFNSQIIDLDDKLTIEDEKNSYSGDDLRRRQYTFGISLEDLELILHPMAEDAKEATGSMGCLLYTSDAADDRDS
;
A
#
# COMPACT_ATOMS: atom_id res chain seq x y z
N MET A 1 5.31 -11.07 8.86
CA MET A 1 4.16 -10.13 8.75
C MET A 1 3.77 -10.15 7.29
N GLU A 2 2.60 -10.63 6.98
CA GLU A 2 2.11 -10.64 5.60
C GLU A 2 1.92 -9.21 5.10
N PRO A 3 2.29 -8.91 3.85
CA PRO A 3 2.04 -7.61 3.27
C PRO A 3 0.53 -7.41 3.13
N TRP A 4 0.00 -6.38 3.75
CA TRP A 4 -1.41 -6.03 3.62
C TRP A 4 -1.64 -5.27 2.32
N ASP A 5 -2.47 -5.80 1.45
CA ASP A 5 -2.85 -5.21 0.18
C ASP A 5 -4.36 -5.00 0.14
N GLY A 6 -4.79 -3.82 0.53
CA GLY A 6 -6.21 -3.51 0.62
C GLY A 6 -6.51 -2.02 0.56
N PRO A 7 -7.82 -1.66 0.49
CA PRO A 7 -8.22 -0.26 0.46
C PRO A 7 -7.81 0.44 1.76
N ALA A 8 -6.95 1.44 1.65
CA ALA A 8 -6.51 2.21 2.80
C ALA A 8 -6.33 3.69 2.46
N ALA A 9 -6.82 4.56 3.34
CA ALA A 9 -6.42 5.95 3.42
C ALA A 9 -5.73 6.14 4.77
N ILE A 10 -4.45 6.47 4.74
CA ILE A 10 -3.58 6.51 5.92
C ILE A 10 -3.30 7.96 6.26
N ALA A 11 -3.44 8.32 7.52
CA ALA A 11 -2.93 9.56 8.07
C ALA A 11 -1.94 9.24 9.19
N GLY A 12 -0.84 9.97 9.24
CA GLY A 12 0.21 9.73 10.22
C GLY A 12 0.99 10.99 10.56
N THR A 13 1.66 10.95 11.69
CA THR A 13 2.58 12.00 12.14
C THR A 13 3.73 11.41 12.96
N ASP A 14 4.90 12.02 12.83
CA ASP A 14 6.09 11.71 13.61
C ASP A 14 6.62 12.92 14.41
N ASN A 15 5.79 13.95 14.61
CA ASN A 15 6.09 15.26 15.19
C ASN A 15 6.86 16.22 14.26
N GLU A 16 7.52 15.76 13.23
CA GLU A 16 8.13 16.62 12.20
C GLU A 16 7.22 16.75 10.98
N TRP A 17 6.57 15.66 10.63
CA TRP A 17 5.70 15.55 9.48
C TRP A 17 4.28 15.17 9.86
N VAL A 18 3.33 15.70 9.13
CA VAL A 18 1.96 15.17 9.03
C VAL A 18 1.75 14.74 7.59
N ILE A 19 1.36 13.50 7.39
CA ILE A 19 1.17 12.92 6.07
C ILE A 19 -0.24 12.36 5.90
N ALA A 20 -0.69 12.34 4.65
CA ALA A 20 -1.83 11.56 4.22
C ALA A 20 -1.44 10.78 2.95
N ALA A 21 -1.69 9.49 2.93
CA ALA A 21 -1.28 8.59 1.88
C ALA A 21 -2.42 7.67 1.45
N ASN A 22 -2.45 7.35 0.17
CA ASN A 22 -3.38 6.40 -0.39
C ASN A 22 -2.72 5.02 -0.52
N ASP A 23 -3.55 3.97 -0.53
CA ASP A 23 -3.09 2.62 -0.80
C ASP A 23 -2.46 2.48 -2.20
N ARG A 24 -1.67 1.42 -2.38
CA ARG A 24 -0.91 1.15 -3.60
C ARG A 24 -1.79 1.16 -4.86
N ASN A 25 -2.97 0.60 -4.76
CA ASN A 25 -3.91 0.46 -5.88
C ASN A 25 -4.90 1.63 -5.99
N GLY A 26 -4.95 2.53 -5.00
CA GLY A 26 -5.86 3.66 -4.97
C GLY A 26 -7.33 3.26 -4.87
N LEU A 27 -7.60 2.14 -4.22
CA LEU A 27 -8.94 1.59 -4.07
C LEU A 27 -9.83 2.48 -3.21
N ARG A 28 -9.26 3.07 -2.16
CA ARG A 28 -9.96 4.04 -1.34
C ARG A 28 -9.70 5.45 -1.84
N PRO A 29 -10.74 6.28 -2.04
CA PRO A 29 -10.54 7.67 -2.40
C PRO A 29 -9.88 8.45 -1.25
N LEU A 30 -8.90 9.29 -1.58
CA LEU A 30 -8.31 10.23 -0.63
C LEU A 30 -8.21 11.60 -1.29
N ARG A 31 -8.91 12.56 -0.72
CA ARG A 31 -9.01 13.94 -1.23
C ARG A 31 -8.33 14.88 -0.25
N TYR A 32 -7.87 16.01 -0.78
CA TYR A 32 -7.30 17.05 0.05
C TYR A 32 -7.80 18.43 -0.35
N ALA A 33 -7.78 19.34 0.62
CA ALA A 33 -8.00 20.76 0.42
C ALA A 33 -6.99 21.57 1.23
N ILE A 34 -6.43 22.58 0.61
CA ILE A 34 -5.52 23.55 1.25
C ILE A 34 -6.22 24.89 1.28
N THR A 35 -6.28 25.50 2.45
CA THR A 35 -6.93 26.80 2.62
C THR A 35 -5.92 27.96 2.61
N LYS A 36 -6.43 29.17 2.40
CA LYS A 36 -5.65 30.41 2.48
C LYS A 36 -5.03 30.64 3.86
N ASP A 37 -5.66 30.10 4.90
CA ASP A 37 -5.18 30.13 6.28
C ASP A 37 -4.11 29.07 6.58
N LYS A 38 -3.59 28.42 5.54
CA LYS A 38 -2.54 27.39 5.63
C LYS A 38 -2.96 26.11 6.37
N LEU A 39 -4.24 25.75 6.35
CA LEU A 39 -4.71 24.46 6.85
C LEU A 39 -4.76 23.47 5.70
N LEU A 40 -4.29 22.25 5.94
CA LEU A 40 -4.42 21.09 5.06
C LEU A 40 -5.46 20.14 5.64
N PHE A 41 -6.48 19.87 4.88
CA PHE A 41 -7.49 18.86 5.17
C PHE A 41 -7.30 17.69 4.22
N ALA A 42 -7.29 16.48 4.74
CA ALA A 42 -7.26 15.27 3.94
C ALA A 42 -8.28 14.26 4.47
N GLY A 43 -9.00 13.61 3.57
CA GLY A 43 -10.00 12.64 3.94
C GLY A 43 -10.57 11.88 2.75
N SER A 44 -11.23 10.77 3.03
CA SER A 44 -11.80 9.90 1.99
C SER A 44 -12.97 10.54 1.26
N GLU A 45 -13.70 11.44 1.90
CA GLU A 45 -14.95 12.02 1.37
C GLU A 45 -14.90 13.55 1.33
N THR A 46 -15.69 14.14 0.40
CA THR A 46 -15.97 15.57 0.40
C THR A 46 -17.09 15.85 1.40
N GLY A 47 -16.94 16.93 2.16
CA GLY A 47 -17.97 17.34 3.12
C GLY A 47 -17.77 16.84 4.55
N MET A 48 -16.70 16.11 4.82
CA MET A 48 -16.34 15.73 6.21
C MET A 48 -16.09 16.94 7.10
N ILE A 49 -15.69 18.04 6.50
CA ILE A 49 -15.51 19.34 7.16
C ILE A 49 -16.18 20.40 6.30
N GLU A 50 -16.98 21.23 6.93
CA GLU A 50 -17.62 22.36 6.26
C GLU A 50 -16.56 23.44 5.92
N LEU A 51 -16.16 23.49 4.66
CA LEU A 51 -15.19 24.46 4.16
C LEU A 51 -15.85 25.48 3.27
N ASN A 52 -15.67 26.76 3.60
CA ASN A 52 -16.10 27.84 2.71
C ASN A 52 -15.20 27.82 1.45
N GLU A 53 -15.81 27.62 0.27
CA GLU A 53 -15.08 27.53 -1.00
C GLU A 53 -14.20 28.76 -1.29
N LYS A 54 -14.60 29.95 -0.85
CA LYS A 54 -13.82 31.18 -1.02
C LYS A 54 -12.49 31.16 -0.27
N ARG A 55 -12.36 30.29 0.75
CA ARG A 55 -11.14 30.10 1.54
C ARG A 55 -10.24 29.02 0.99
N ILE A 56 -10.70 28.19 0.06
CA ILE A 56 -9.91 27.11 -0.53
C ILE A 56 -8.91 27.73 -1.52
N LEU A 57 -7.63 27.41 -1.31
CA LEU A 57 -6.53 27.78 -2.19
C LEU A 57 -6.32 26.72 -3.28
N SER A 58 -6.35 25.45 -2.89
CA SER A 58 -6.16 24.32 -3.76
C SER A 58 -6.92 23.11 -3.23
N LYS A 59 -7.47 22.32 -4.12
CA LYS A 59 -8.11 21.02 -3.80
C LYS A 59 -7.72 19.98 -4.83
N GLY A 60 -7.64 18.73 -4.41
CA GLY A 60 -7.29 17.64 -5.31
C GLY A 60 -7.62 16.27 -4.72
N ARG A 61 -7.23 15.25 -5.47
CA ARG A 61 -7.35 13.84 -5.09
C ARG A 61 -5.98 13.21 -5.21
N LEU A 62 -5.62 12.37 -4.26
CA LEU A 62 -4.44 11.53 -4.36
C LEU A 62 -4.75 10.30 -5.22
N GLY A 63 -3.84 9.99 -6.11
CA GLY A 63 -3.87 8.77 -6.92
C GLY A 63 -3.33 7.56 -6.19
N PRO A 64 -3.24 6.40 -6.87
CA PRO A 64 -2.68 5.17 -6.33
C PRO A 64 -1.26 5.36 -5.79
N GLY A 65 -1.02 4.97 -4.53
CA GLY A 65 0.27 5.08 -3.88
C GLY A 65 0.82 6.51 -3.73
N GLU A 66 -0.04 7.53 -3.91
CA GLU A 66 0.36 8.92 -3.72
C GLU A 66 0.27 9.35 -2.26
N ILE A 67 1.12 10.31 -1.94
CA ILE A 67 1.28 10.87 -0.61
C ILE A 67 1.29 12.40 -0.67
N ILE A 68 0.69 13.04 0.30
CA ILE A 68 0.82 14.47 0.55
C ILE A 68 1.26 14.67 1.99
N GLY A 69 2.13 15.65 2.25
CA GLY A 69 2.61 15.89 3.59
C GLY A 69 2.89 17.35 3.88
N VAL A 70 2.91 17.66 5.15
CA VAL A 70 3.32 18.97 5.67
C VAL A 70 4.47 18.78 6.63
N ARG A 71 5.56 19.48 6.41
CA ARG A 71 6.60 19.61 7.42
C ARG A 71 6.20 20.70 8.40
N ILE A 72 5.94 20.30 9.63
CA ILE A 72 5.32 21.17 10.66
C ILE A 72 6.17 22.40 10.91
N GLU A 73 7.47 22.22 11.14
CA GLU A 73 8.41 23.30 11.42
C GLU A 73 8.45 24.38 10.34
N LYS A 74 8.32 23.96 9.07
CA LYS A 74 8.40 24.86 7.91
C LYS A 74 7.05 25.34 7.42
N GLY A 75 5.95 24.75 7.89
CA GLY A 75 4.61 25.03 7.41
C GLY A 75 4.46 24.87 5.89
N LYS A 76 5.28 24.00 5.28
CA LYS A 76 5.32 23.78 3.83
C LYS A 76 4.66 22.47 3.46
N VAL A 77 3.77 22.54 2.47
CA VAL A 77 3.15 21.36 1.87
C VAL A 77 4.08 20.77 0.81
N PHE A 78 4.23 19.46 0.85
CA PHE A 78 5.00 18.67 -0.10
C PHE A 78 4.08 17.75 -0.87
N THR A 79 4.23 17.75 -2.18
CA THR A 79 3.53 16.83 -3.09
C THR A 79 4.22 15.47 -3.10
N ASN A 80 3.53 14.46 -3.64
CA ASN A 80 4.05 13.09 -3.79
C ASN A 80 5.49 13.06 -4.37
N LYS A 81 5.71 13.76 -5.49
CA LYS A 81 7.03 13.83 -6.12
C LYS A 81 8.09 14.44 -5.18
N GLN A 82 7.75 15.55 -4.52
CA GLN A 82 8.70 16.24 -3.61
C GLN A 82 9.06 15.37 -2.41
N ILE A 83 8.11 14.60 -1.86
CA ILE A 83 8.38 13.68 -0.74
C ILE A 83 9.28 12.55 -1.21
N LYS A 84 8.98 11.92 -2.34
CA LYS A 84 9.80 10.84 -2.92
C LYS A 84 11.22 11.31 -3.27
N ASP A 85 11.35 12.50 -3.85
CA ASP A 85 12.67 13.10 -4.13
C ASP A 85 13.46 13.42 -2.85
N TYR A 86 12.77 13.85 -1.79
CA TYR A 86 13.38 14.08 -0.48
C TYR A 86 13.89 12.77 0.11
N LEU A 87 13.05 11.74 0.17
CA LEU A 87 13.42 10.43 0.68
C LEU A 87 14.56 9.80 -0.13
N ALA A 88 14.55 9.89 -1.46
CA ALA A 88 15.60 9.37 -2.31
C ALA A 88 16.96 10.06 -2.06
N LYS A 89 16.96 11.32 -1.66
CA LYS A 89 18.18 12.04 -1.28
C LYS A 89 18.73 11.62 0.09
N GLU A 90 17.83 11.46 1.06
CA GLU A 90 18.17 11.07 2.43
C GLU A 90 18.71 9.63 2.48
N TYR A 91 18.12 8.73 1.68
CA TYR A 91 18.38 7.30 1.73
C TYR A 91 19.23 6.77 0.55
N LYS A 92 20.12 7.59 0.02
CA LYS A 92 21.04 7.18 -1.07
C LYS A 92 21.86 5.92 -0.77
N HIS A 93 22.14 5.66 0.50
CA HIS A 93 22.93 4.50 0.91
C HIS A 93 22.20 3.16 0.71
N PHE A 94 20.89 3.15 0.59
CA PHE A 94 20.16 1.91 0.29
C PHE A 94 20.45 1.37 -1.12
N ASN A 95 20.78 2.24 -2.08
CA ASN A 95 21.13 1.80 -3.43
C ASN A 95 22.40 0.92 -3.46
N SER A 96 23.28 1.02 -2.48
CA SER A 96 24.50 0.20 -2.40
C SER A 96 24.24 -1.22 -1.88
N GLN A 97 23.02 -1.49 -1.39
CA GLN A 97 22.62 -2.79 -0.85
C GLN A 97 21.74 -3.60 -1.79
N ILE A 98 21.38 -3.03 -2.95
CA ILE A 98 20.65 -3.76 -3.97
C ILE A 98 21.61 -4.79 -4.58
N ILE A 99 21.32 -6.05 -4.30
CA ILE A 99 22.02 -7.19 -4.90
C ILE A 99 21.15 -7.64 -6.07
N ASP A 100 21.74 -7.64 -7.28
CA ASP A 100 21.09 -8.25 -8.41
C ASP A 100 21.11 -9.76 -8.24
N LEU A 101 19.91 -10.35 -8.17
CA LEU A 101 19.77 -11.78 -7.97
C LEU A 101 20.27 -12.57 -9.18
N ASP A 102 20.16 -12.02 -10.38
CA ASP A 102 20.62 -12.68 -11.61
C ASP A 102 22.14 -12.90 -11.59
N ASP A 103 22.90 -11.98 -10.97
CA ASP A 103 24.35 -12.13 -10.79
C ASP A 103 24.75 -13.19 -9.72
N LYS A 104 23.80 -13.59 -8.87
CA LYS A 104 24.04 -14.51 -7.75
C LYS A 104 23.43 -15.89 -7.94
N LEU A 105 22.43 -16.01 -8.82
CA LEU A 105 21.79 -17.28 -9.10
C LEU A 105 22.51 -17.98 -10.26
N THR A 106 23.46 -18.82 -9.95
CA THR A 106 23.80 -19.95 -10.85
C THR A 106 22.61 -20.88 -10.81
N ILE A 107 21.73 -20.79 -11.79
CA ILE A 107 20.68 -21.78 -12.00
C ILE A 107 21.40 -23.06 -12.46
N GLU A 108 21.87 -23.84 -11.51
CA GLU A 108 22.11 -25.24 -11.75
C GLU A 108 20.71 -25.87 -11.85
N ASP A 109 20.38 -26.32 -13.07
CA ASP A 109 19.13 -27.03 -13.37
C ASP A 109 19.05 -28.39 -12.64
N GLU A 110 19.23 -28.41 -11.33
CA GLU A 110 18.84 -29.52 -10.53
C GLU A 110 17.31 -29.47 -10.38
N LYS A 111 16.63 -30.18 -11.28
CA LYS A 111 15.22 -30.52 -11.12
C LYS A 111 15.05 -31.43 -9.91
N ASN A 112 15.18 -30.87 -8.74
CA ASN A 112 14.85 -31.56 -7.49
C ASN A 112 13.33 -31.71 -7.44
N SER A 113 12.81 -32.84 -7.94
CA SER A 113 11.41 -33.18 -7.76
C SER A 113 11.20 -33.77 -6.37
N TYR A 114 10.45 -33.07 -5.55
CA TYR A 114 10.04 -33.57 -4.24
C TYR A 114 8.67 -34.23 -4.33
N SER A 115 8.46 -35.31 -3.57
CA SER A 115 7.18 -36.05 -3.59
C SER A 115 6.84 -36.59 -2.20
N GLY A 116 5.57 -36.89 -1.97
CA GLY A 116 5.08 -37.52 -0.75
C GLY A 116 5.36 -36.69 0.51
N ASP A 117 5.86 -37.35 1.54
CA ASP A 117 6.09 -36.74 2.85
C ASP A 117 7.24 -35.73 2.85
N ASP A 118 8.22 -35.86 1.98
CA ASP A 118 9.29 -34.87 1.88
C ASP A 118 8.77 -33.52 1.31
N LEU A 119 7.92 -33.58 0.29
CA LEU A 119 7.25 -32.40 -0.23
C LEU A 119 6.41 -31.71 0.85
N ARG A 120 5.61 -32.49 1.61
CA ARG A 120 4.78 -31.94 2.69
C ARG A 120 5.60 -31.28 3.79
N ARG A 121 6.71 -31.90 4.21
CA ARG A 121 7.61 -31.29 5.22
C ARG A 121 8.16 -29.96 4.75
N ARG A 122 8.55 -29.85 3.48
CA ARG A 122 9.04 -28.60 2.89
C ARG A 122 7.95 -27.56 2.83
N GLN A 123 6.76 -27.91 2.39
CA GLN A 123 5.60 -27.00 2.39
C GLN A 123 5.34 -26.43 3.79
N TYR A 124 5.29 -27.28 4.81
CA TYR A 124 5.14 -26.83 6.20
C TYR A 124 6.29 -25.94 6.68
N THR A 125 7.52 -26.27 6.29
CA THR A 125 8.68 -25.46 6.66
C THR A 125 8.59 -24.04 6.10
N PHE A 126 8.04 -23.89 4.90
CA PHE A 126 7.81 -22.58 4.27
C PHE A 126 6.46 -21.97 4.62
N GLY A 127 5.70 -22.58 5.52
CA GLY A 127 4.39 -22.07 5.93
C GLY A 127 3.32 -22.13 4.85
N ILE A 128 3.50 -22.98 3.83
CA ILE A 128 2.53 -23.16 2.75
C ILE A 128 1.40 -24.06 3.23
N SER A 129 0.21 -23.53 3.34
CA SER A 129 -1.00 -24.26 3.67
C SER A 129 -1.62 -24.94 2.42
N LEU A 130 -2.59 -25.81 2.65
CA LEU A 130 -3.37 -26.39 1.55
C LEU A 130 -4.18 -25.32 0.81
N GLU A 131 -4.64 -24.31 1.56
CA GLU A 131 -5.38 -23.18 1.02
C GLU A 131 -4.50 -22.32 0.11
N ASP A 132 -3.23 -22.07 0.50
CA ASP A 132 -2.27 -21.35 -0.34
C ASP A 132 -1.99 -22.10 -1.65
N LEU A 133 -1.95 -23.43 -1.60
CA LEU A 133 -1.77 -24.26 -2.81
C LEU A 133 -2.95 -24.14 -3.77
N GLU A 134 -4.18 -24.21 -3.26
CA GLU A 134 -5.39 -24.20 -4.08
C GLU A 134 -5.79 -22.80 -4.56
N LEU A 135 -5.72 -21.81 -3.68
CA LEU A 135 -6.23 -20.46 -3.97
C LEU A 135 -5.18 -19.51 -4.56
N ILE A 136 -3.90 -19.77 -4.33
CA ILE A 136 -2.83 -18.89 -4.78
C ILE A 136 -1.94 -19.57 -5.83
N LEU A 137 -1.28 -20.67 -5.45
CA LEU A 137 -0.27 -21.27 -6.31
C LEU A 137 -0.86 -21.99 -7.54
N HIS A 138 -2.01 -22.66 -7.38
CA HIS A 138 -2.66 -23.33 -8.49
C HIS A 138 -3.12 -22.37 -9.60
N PRO A 139 -3.86 -21.27 -9.33
CA PRO A 139 -4.20 -20.28 -10.34
C PRO A 139 -2.99 -19.59 -10.98
N MET A 140 -1.91 -19.37 -10.20
CA MET A 140 -0.67 -18.82 -10.75
C MET A 140 -0.02 -19.77 -11.76
N ALA A 141 -0.03 -21.07 -11.47
CA ALA A 141 0.57 -22.08 -12.34
C ALA A 141 -0.29 -22.39 -13.58
N GLU A 142 -1.61 -22.41 -13.43
CA GLU A 142 -2.54 -22.80 -14.49
C GLU A 142 -2.90 -21.63 -15.41
N ASP A 143 -3.25 -20.50 -14.81
CA ASP A 143 -3.78 -19.33 -15.52
C ASP A 143 -2.75 -18.22 -15.76
N ALA A 144 -1.55 -18.34 -15.19
CA ALA A 144 -0.53 -17.29 -15.15
C ALA A 144 -1.07 -15.96 -14.57
N LYS A 145 -1.98 -16.05 -13.60
CA LYS A 145 -2.58 -14.90 -12.91
C LYS A 145 -1.99 -14.75 -11.53
N GLU A 146 -1.69 -13.50 -11.15
CA GLU A 146 -1.39 -13.19 -9.76
C GLU A 146 -2.68 -13.33 -8.94
N ALA A 147 -2.74 -14.36 -8.08
CA ALA A 147 -3.85 -14.55 -7.17
C ALA A 147 -3.65 -13.65 -5.93
N THR A 148 -4.67 -12.89 -5.59
CA THR A 148 -4.70 -12.16 -4.32
C THR A 148 -5.31 -13.05 -3.25
N GLY A 149 -4.62 -13.22 -2.13
CA GLY A 149 -5.14 -13.94 -0.98
C GLY A 149 -6.38 -13.26 -0.40
N SER A 150 -7.15 -14.01 0.40
CA SER A 150 -8.27 -13.45 1.13
C SER A 150 -7.79 -12.36 2.08
N MET A 151 -8.42 -11.20 2.02
CA MET A 151 -8.17 -10.09 2.95
C MET A 151 -8.90 -10.28 4.29
N GLY A 152 -9.48 -11.44 4.51
CA GLY A 152 -10.15 -11.81 5.75
C GLY A 152 -11.33 -10.92 6.11
N CYS A 153 -11.46 -10.62 7.36
CA CYS A 153 -12.61 -9.90 7.94
C CYS A 153 -12.86 -8.48 7.38
N LEU A 154 -11.90 -7.87 6.70
CA LEU A 154 -12.04 -6.51 6.18
C LEU A 154 -13.00 -6.40 4.98
N LEU A 155 -13.10 -7.44 4.18
CA LEU A 155 -14.13 -7.52 3.12
C LEU A 155 -15.53 -7.63 3.71
N TYR A 156 -15.67 -8.34 4.81
CA TYR A 156 -16.96 -8.53 5.51
C TYR A 156 -17.46 -7.25 6.20
N THR A 157 -16.56 -6.41 6.69
CA THR A 157 -16.94 -5.16 7.37
C THR A 157 -17.28 -4.03 6.40
N SER A 158 -16.75 -4.04 5.19
CA SER A 158 -17.14 -3.07 4.15
C SER A 158 -18.51 -3.40 3.54
N ASP A 159 -18.86 -4.67 3.43
CA ASP A 159 -20.14 -5.12 2.89
C ASP A 159 -21.27 -4.98 3.95
N ALA A 160 -20.96 -5.17 5.23
CA ALA A 160 -21.93 -5.02 6.32
C ALA A 160 -22.36 -3.56 6.59
N ALA A 161 -21.66 -2.57 6.03
CA ALA A 161 -22.05 -1.17 6.16
C ALA A 161 -23.12 -0.78 5.11
N ASP A 162 -23.15 -1.44 3.95
CA ASP A 162 -24.12 -1.18 2.89
C ASP A 162 -25.47 -1.87 3.10
N ASP A 163 -25.52 -2.95 3.90
CA ASP A 163 -26.74 -3.72 4.16
C ASP A 163 -27.67 -3.12 5.24
N ARG A 164 -27.34 -1.97 5.82
CA ARG A 164 -28.13 -1.37 6.90
C ARG A 164 -29.18 -0.34 6.45
N ASP A 165 -29.22 0.00 5.19
CA ASP A 165 -30.12 1.02 4.63
C ASP A 165 -31.18 0.44 3.65
N SER A 166 -31.60 -0.81 3.86
CA SER A 166 -32.72 -1.41 3.15
C SER A 166 -33.85 -1.82 4.09
#